data_98f42c1bf9fc628320516894c0a69998
#
_entry.id   98f42c1bf9fc628320516894c0a69998
#
_cell.length_a   1.000
_cell.length_b   1.000
_cell.length_c   1.000
_cell.angle_alpha   90.00
_cell.angle_beta   90.00
_cell.angle_gamma   90.00
#
_symmetry.space_group_name_H-M   'P 1'
#
loop_
_entity.id
_entity.type
_entity.pdbx_description
1 polymer ?
#
loop_
_entity_poly.entity_id
_entity_poly.type
_entity_poly.pdbx_seq_one_letter_code
_entity_poly.pdbx_strand_id
1 'polypeptide(L)'
;MILSVPKVVFATILIAIAAWPASASTSEIPQNQVWPAGAGSMTLEIRADYLPDFGLEVLQGDAPIETRERVDFRVDAIEPLRVRAPWGHLESLDQSTGRLAVRTGLTLRHDGRTLALDPLFLVPGEHRGHPQLVAEDEQGRELFRLTHMHILALGDRGRLSIANAEVVASGYMADALGLDALEGMPIALGWLELGMTVPDGAIVDGEPPSCSGRPIWPQEGQYEADVTLINMSSVAYQGTEPGTGRVKIAPSATLKNEGLADIPWYPQFSSPSGYPYDPADQHPFLVWNAYRVTENRIRMLADSGVKHAFLTINVNCTNCGSSNILWPECEDTYSSGNNDTSTYQGPRDEIVTSLGEWDNCGSFFDPGCTGNQTGFSGQWLNRLLIDPAEFTGDRGGTLYLDSWYVVKYDTDIWNTMGFRSFEPTPSGGGWSMNPGPYQQGPVISQWVAEDETDPMADHDVIVVPSETPGADYPGNMPQGHLRLLVKVSQTEPGRYRYNYALQNYDFDRAMEGFRIDLPEGTTVHDTFFGDIDNDADNDWTIEVNADHVLFEAPADNPLTWFTLFNFEIEVDAAPVDSQVTLDLGSDAVMPEMQVTTLGPTLLTELIFGDRFEPAPTD
;
A
#
# COMPACT_ATOMS: atom_id res chain seq x y z
N MET A 1 -50.72 27.32 48.64
CA MET A 1 -49.44 26.70 49.11
C MET A 1 -48.51 26.78 47.90
N ILE A 2 -47.66 27.78 47.85
CA ILE A 2 -46.83 28.11 46.67
C ILE A 2 -45.42 27.58 46.97
N LEU A 3 -45.00 26.60 46.21
CA LEU A 3 -43.64 26.06 46.28
C LEU A 3 -42.74 26.88 45.35
N SER A 4 -41.75 27.51 45.94
CA SER A 4 -40.72 28.29 45.24
C SER A 4 -39.64 27.37 44.69
N VAL A 5 -39.32 27.59 43.42
CA VAL A 5 -38.18 26.95 42.72
C VAL A 5 -36.92 27.80 42.92
N PRO A 6 -35.78 27.26 43.28
CA PRO A 6 -34.55 28.04 43.41
C PRO A 6 -33.94 28.36 42.03
N LYS A 7 -33.57 29.63 41.84
CA LYS A 7 -32.80 30.10 40.68
C LYS A 7 -31.37 29.59 40.78
N VAL A 8 -30.97 28.81 39.77
CA VAL A 8 -29.56 28.48 39.53
C VAL A 8 -28.90 29.65 38.83
N VAL A 9 -27.91 30.23 39.49
CA VAL A 9 -27.06 31.29 38.92
C VAL A 9 -25.96 30.63 38.12
N PHE A 10 -26.00 30.79 36.80
CA PHE A 10 -24.86 30.45 35.95
C PHE A 10 -23.76 31.52 36.09
N ALA A 11 -22.65 31.17 36.71
CA ALA A 11 -21.46 32.00 36.68
C ALA A 11 -20.74 31.76 35.33
N THR A 12 -20.76 32.77 34.49
CA THR A 12 -20.03 32.82 33.22
C THR A 12 -18.54 33.05 33.58
N ILE A 13 -17.73 32.01 33.47
CA ILE A 13 -16.28 32.17 33.56
C ILE A 13 -15.80 32.66 32.19
N LEU A 14 -15.44 33.94 32.10
CA LEU A 14 -14.67 34.47 30.98
C LEU A 14 -13.24 33.95 31.08
N ILE A 15 -12.92 32.97 30.26
CA ILE A 15 -11.51 32.59 30.02
C ILE A 15 -10.95 33.65 29.07
N ALA A 16 -10.12 34.53 29.59
CA ALA A 16 -9.31 35.42 28.78
C ALA A 16 -8.24 34.56 28.07
N ILE A 17 -8.49 34.25 26.79
CA ILE A 17 -7.47 33.70 25.92
C ILE A 17 -6.47 34.83 25.67
N ALA A 18 -5.36 34.81 26.42
CA ALA A 18 -4.20 35.60 26.08
C ALA A 18 -3.70 35.14 24.72
N ALA A 19 -4.00 35.91 23.68
CA ALA A 19 -3.33 35.75 22.40
C ALA A 19 -1.84 36.01 22.61
N TRP A 20 -1.05 34.95 22.67
CA TRP A 20 0.38 35.10 22.47
C TRP A 20 0.59 35.65 21.06
N PRO A 21 1.39 36.72 20.89
CA PRO A 21 1.79 37.15 19.59
C PRO A 21 2.65 36.02 19.01
N ALA A 22 2.15 35.37 17.96
CA ALA A 22 2.98 34.57 17.07
C ALA A 22 3.93 35.54 16.33
N SER A 23 4.97 35.98 17.00
CA SER A 23 6.16 36.47 16.36
C SER A 23 6.95 35.23 15.93
N ALA A 24 6.54 34.61 14.83
CA ALA A 24 7.48 33.88 14.01
C ALA A 24 8.53 34.92 13.59
N SER A 25 9.62 35.02 14.34
CA SER A 25 10.85 35.61 13.83
C SER A 25 11.24 34.69 12.69
N THR A 26 11.04 35.14 11.46
CA THR A 26 11.78 34.61 10.32
C THR A 26 13.25 34.96 10.59
N SER A 27 13.93 34.12 11.38
CA SER A 27 15.39 34.20 11.46
C SER A 27 15.87 33.94 10.06
N GLU A 28 16.49 34.95 9.43
CA GLU A 28 17.18 34.74 8.14
C GLU A 28 18.15 33.59 8.34
N ILE A 29 17.95 32.52 7.56
CA ILE A 29 18.79 31.34 7.61
C ILE A 29 20.18 31.77 7.16
N PRO A 30 21.23 31.40 7.91
CA PRO A 30 22.59 31.70 7.49
C PRO A 30 22.83 31.21 6.05
N GLN A 31 23.41 32.04 5.20
CA GLN A 31 23.65 31.72 3.78
C GLN A 31 24.49 30.44 3.58
N ASN A 32 25.32 30.08 4.56
CA ASN A 32 26.08 28.83 4.53
C ASN A 32 25.25 27.56 4.74
N GLN A 33 23.94 27.68 4.98
CA GLN A 33 23.00 26.57 5.07
C GLN A 33 22.11 26.42 3.83
N VAL A 34 22.34 27.24 2.81
CA VAL A 34 21.69 27.14 1.49
C VAL A 34 22.75 26.72 0.47
N TRP A 35 22.61 25.52 -0.05
CA TRP A 35 23.59 24.89 -0.91
C TRP A 35 23.12 24.91 -2.37
N PRO A 36 23.86 25.51 -3.30
CA PRO A 36 23.50 25.49 -4.71
C PRO A 36 23.79 24.10 -5.31
N ALA A 37 22.80 23.53 -6.00
CA ALA A 37 22.92 22.30 -6.78
C ALA A 37 22.68 22.62 -8.27
N GLY A 38 23.57 22.12 -9.14
CA GLY A 38 23.61 22.56 -10.53
C GLY A 38 23.75 21.45 -11.56
N ALA A 39 24.85 21.45 -12.28
CA ALA A 39 25.07 20.52 -13.39
C ALA A 39 25.14 19.05 -12.92
N GLY A 40 24.69 18.13 -13.77
CA GLY A 40 24.69 16.71 -13.46
C GLY A 40 24.06 15.86 -14.55
N SER A 41 23.28 14.86 -14.15
CA SER A 41 22.53 14.00 -15.05
C SER A 41 21.08 13.83 -14.61
N MET A 42 20.23 13.57 -15.57
CA MET A 42 18.85 13.12 -15.39
C MET A 42 18.67 11.79 -16.11
N THR A 43 18.06 10.83 -15.46
CA THR A 43 17.68 9.55 -16.06
C THR A 43 16.16 9.46 -16.09
N LEU A 44 15.58 9.07 -17.22
CA LEU A 44 14.16 8.77 -17.34
C LEU A 44 13.98 7.29 -17.69
N GLU A 45 13.18 6.60 -16.95
CA GLU A 45 12.68 5.26 -17.29
C GLU A 45 11.28 5.43 -17.91
N ILE A 46 11.26 5.43 -19.24
CA ILE A 46 10.03 5.68 -20.01
C ILE A 46 9.06 4.50 -19.86
N ARG A 47 7.78 4.82 -19.66
CA ARG A 47 6.71 3.84 -19.49
C ARG A 47 6.22 3.28 -20.84
N ALA A 48 7.16 2.82 -21.67
CA ALA A 48 6.84 2.18 -22.95
C ALA A 48 6.07 0.83 -22.81
N ASP A 49 5.87 0.38 -21.58
CA ASP A 49 5.05 -0.78 -21.22
C ASP A 49 3.53 -0.52 -21.38
N TYR A 50 3.08 0.74 -21.27
CA TYR A 50 1.66 1.06 -21.40
C TYR A 50 1.34 2.31 -22.26
N LEU A 51 2.28 3.21 -22.49
CA LEU A 51 2.01 4.40 -23.31
C LEU A 51 1.48 4.08 -24.71
N PRO A 52 1.93 3.00 -25.39
CA PRO A 52 1.37 2.57 -26.66
C PRO A 52 -0.12 2.18 -26.61
N ASP A 53 -0.63 1.74 -25.44
CA ASP A 53 -2.05 1.43 -25.27
C ASP A 53 -2.94 2.68 -25.45
N PHE A 54 -2.36 3.87 -25.22
CA PHE A 54 -3.00 5.15 -25.49
C PHE A 54 -2.68 5.71 -26.88
N GLY A 55 -2.01 4.94 -27.72
CA GLY A 55 -1.53 5.39 -29.02
C GLY A 55 -0.40 6.41 -28.94
N LEU A 56 0.27 6.53 -27.80
CA LEU A 56 1.36 7.46 -27.57
C LEU A 56 2.70 6.75 -27.82
N GLU A 57 3.46 7.29 -28.75
CA GLU A 57 4.83 6.86 -29.03
C GLU A 57 5.83 7.86 -28.46
N VAL A 58 6.89 7.36 -27.83
CA VAL A 58 8.04 8.15 -27.40
C VAL A 58 9.21 7.86 -28.33
N LEU A 59 9.79 8.90 -28.90
CA LEU A 59 10.90 8.80 -29.86
C LEU A 59 12.14 9.44 -29.26
N GLN A 60 13.29 8.78 -29.41
CA GLN A 60 14.61 9.38 -29.20
C GLN A 60 15.24 9.64 -30.58
N GLY A 61 15.29 10.93 -30.99
CA GLY A 61 15.50 11.26 -32.38
C GLY A 61 14.36 10.73 -33.25
N ASP A 62 14.70 9.86 -34.21
CA ASP A 62 13.70 9.21 -35.08
C ASP A 62 13.36 7.77 -34.65
N ALA A 63 14.02 7.24 -33.62
CA ALA A 63 13.85 5.86 -33.16
C ALA A 63 12.80 5.78 -32.03
N PRO A 64 11.80 4.90 -32.14
CA PRO A 64 10.85 4.68 -31.06
C PRO A 64 11.53 3.96 -29.87
N ILE A 65 11.13 4.32 -28.67
CA ILE A 65 11.44 3.59 -27.44
C ILE A 65 10.33 2.55 -27.27
N GLU A 66 10.63 1.28 -27.53
CA GLU A 66 9.64 0.20 -27.59
C GLU A 66 9.54 -0.57 -26.27
N THR A 67 10.52 -0.45 -25.40
CA THR A 67 10.58 -1.15 -24.12
C THR A 67 10.82 -0.17 -22.98
N ARG A 68 10.55 -0.59 -21.75
CA ARG A 68 10.85 0.19 -20.55
C ARG A 68 12.37 0.27 -20.37
N GLU A 69 12.95 1.33 -20.88
CA GLU A 69 14.39 1.58 -20.86
C GLU A 69 14.71 2.85 -20.08
N ARG A 70 15.89 2.87 -19.47
CA ARG A 70 16.45 4.06 -18.84
C ARG A 70 17.29 4.81 -19.84
N VAL A 71 16.96 6.09 -20.00
CA VAL A 71 17.66 7.00 -20.91
C VAL A 71 18.28 8.11 -20.10
N ASP A 72 19.60 8.30 -20.26
CA ASP A 72 20.38 9.29 -19.52
C ASP A 72 20.54 10.60 -20.32
N PHE A 73 20.39 11.71 -19.63
CA PHE A 73 20.51 13.05 -20.18
C PHE A 73 21.46 13.90 -19.33
N ARG A 74 22.17 14.77 -20.00
CA ARG A 74 22.98 15.77 -19.32
C ARG A 74 22.10 16.92 -18.83
N VAL A 75 22.38 17.37 -17.60
CA VAL A 75 21.77 18.55 -16.98
C VAL A 75 22.82 19.66 -16.88
N ASP A 76 22.48 20.84 -17.38
CA ASP A 76 23.29 22.05 -17.27
C ASP A 76 22.54 23.07 -16.40
N ALA A 77 23.21 23.71 -15.44
CA ALA A 77 22.61 24.75 -14.64
C ALA A 77 22.59 26.10 -15.38
N ILE A 78 21.40 26.66 -15.60
CA ILE A 78 21.26 28.07 -15.97
C ILE A 78 21.28 28.92 -14.71
N GLU A 79 20.48 28.50 -13.72
CA GLU A 79 20.47 28.97 -12.36
C GLU A 79 20.42 27.74 -11.43
N PRO A 80 21.40 27.59 -10.51
CA PRO A 80 21.39 26.43 -9.61
C PRO A 80 20.14 26.38 -8.75
N LEU A 81 19.63 25.17 -8.51
CA LEU A 81 18.65 24.91 -7.47
C LEU A 81 19.24 25.28 -6.11
N ARG A 82 18.41 25.71 -5.19
CA ARG A 82 18.83 26.02 -3.82
C ARG A 82 18.27 24.99 -2.86
N VAL A 83 19.16 24.30 -2.19
CA VAL A 83 18.86 23.28 -1.20
C VAL A 83 19.09 23.85 0.18
N ARG A 84 18.07 23.84 1.02
CA ARG A 84 18.19 24.15 2.44
C ARG A 84 18.64 22.90 3.19
N ALA A 85 19.83 22.95 3.74
CA ALA A 85 20.44 21.86 4.47
C ALA A 85 21.13 22.34 5.75
N PRO A 86 20.38 22.83 6.77
CA PRO A 86 20.92 23.50 7.94
C PRO A 86 21.86 22.63 8.78
N TRP A 87 21.71 21.33 8.68
CA TRP A 87 22.47 20.37 9.48
C TRP A 87 23.24 19.37 8.60
N GLY A 88 23.34 19.64 7.31
CA GLY A 88 23.88 18.68 6.35
C GLY A 88 22.81 17.76 5.74
N HIS A 89 21.59 17.83 6.24
CA HIS A 89 20.43 17.09 5.75
C HIS A 89 19.46 18.03 5.06
N LEU A 90 18.77 17.50 4.06
CA LEU A 90 17.76 18.26 3.32
C LEU A 90 16.63 18.69 4.25
N GLU A 91 16.38 19.99 4.36
CA GLU A 91 15.16 20.50 4.99
C GLU A 91 14.11 20.87 3.95
N SER A 92 14.53 21.53 2.87
CA SER A 92 13.63 21.89 1.78
C SER A 92 14.41 22.23 0.50
N LEU A 93 13.70 22.17 -0.63
CA LEU A 93 14.10 22.76 -1.89
C LEU A 93 13.46 24.14 -2.00
N ASP A 94 14.27 25.20 -2.24
CA ASP A 94 13.75 26.56 -2.42
C ASP A 94 12.87 26.62 -3.66
N GLN A 95 11.61 27.00 -3.47
CA GLN A 95 10.60 27.01 -4.54
C GLN A 95 10.67 28.27 -5.41
N SER A 96 11.46 29.27 -5.00
CA SER A 96 11.47 30.57 -5.66
C SER A 96 12.54 30.74 -6.74
N THR A 97 13.56 29.88 -6.74
CA THR A 97 14.73 30.04 -7.60
C THR A 97 15.29 28.70 -8.08
N GLY A 98 15.91 28.74 -9.24
CA GLY A 98 16.57 27.61 -9.87
C GLY A 98 16.00 27.33 -11.27
N ARG A 99 16.88 27.08 -12.22
CA ARG A 99 16.51 26.65 -13.57
C ARG A 99 17.61 25.77 -14.15
N LEU A 100 17.30 24.53 -14.40
CA LEU A 100 18.20 23.57 -15.00
C LEU A 100 17.77 23.33 -16.46
N ALA A 101 18.71 23.24 -17.38
CA ALA A 101 18.42 22.87 -18.75
C ALA A 101 18.79 21.41 -19.01
N VAL A 102 17.87 20.67 -19.65
CA VAL A 102 18.06 19.28 -20.05
C VAL A 102 17.86 19.15 -21.55
N ARG A 103 18.81 18.49 -22.21
CA ARG A 103 18.75 18.16 -23.64
C ARG A 103 18.37 16.69 -23.77
N THR A 104 17.12 16.44 -24.07
CA THR A 104 16.61 15.06 -24.10
C THR A 104 16.62 14.45 -25.50
N GLY A 105 16.42 15.25 -26.53
CA GLY A 105 16.15 14.73 -27.86
C GLY A 105 14.91 13.87 -27.98
N LEU A 106 14.03 13.92 -26.97
CA LEU A 106 12.78 13.17 -26.96
C LEU A 106 11.66 13.91 -27.69
N THR A 107 10.83 13.14 -28.37
CA THR A 107 9.60 13.62 -29.02
C THR A 107 8.48 12.65 -28.71
N LEU A 108 7.33 13.17 -28.32
CA LEU A 108 6.09 12.41 -28.19
C LEU A 108 5.29 12.52 -29.48
N ARG A 109 4.66 11.42 -29.89
CA ARG A 109 3.81 11.36 -31.07
C ARG A 109 2.49 10.64 -30.77
N HIS A 110 1.38 11.28 -31.15
CA HIS A 110 0.05 10.70 -31.02
C HIS A 110 -0.82 11.18 -32.20
N ASP A 111 -1.44 10.28 -32.93
CA ASP A 111 -2.37 10.54 -34.06
C ASP A 111 -1.89 11.63 -35.03
N GLY A 112 -0.62 11.53 -35.42
CA GLY A 112 0.04 12.49 -36.34
C GLY A 112 0.42 13.84 -35.74
N ARG A 113 0.12 14.12 -34.49
CA ARG A 113 0.62 15.25 -33.73
C ARG A 113 1.95 14.90 -33.07
N THR A 114 2.81 15.89 -32.89
CA THR A 114 4.10 15.71 -32.24
C THR A 114 4.37 16.81 -31.23
N LEU A 115 5.00 16.47 -30.12
CA LEU A 115 5.46 17.39 -29.10
C LEU A 115 6.91 17.09 -28.77
N ALA A 116 7.81 18.05 -29.05
CA ALA A 116 9.22 17.93 -28.67
C ALA A 116 9.40 18.24 -27.18
N LEU A 117 10.19 17.42 -26.50
CA LEU A 117 10.61 17.62 -25.10
C LEU A 117 12.06 18.14 -25.03
N ASP A 118 12.55 18.80 -26.09
CA ASP A 118 13.92 19.29 -26.20
C ASP A 118 13.97 20.71 -26.78
N PRO A 119 14.58 21.71 -26.08
CA PRO A 119 15.07 21.59 -24.71
C PRO A 119 13.94 21.66 -23.70
N LEU A 120 14.16 21.06 -22.54
CA LEU A 120 13.29 21.28 -21.40
C LEU A 120 14.05 21.95 -20.24
N PHE A 121 13.30 22.64 -19.39
CA PHE A 121 13.82 23.32 -18.22
C PHE A 121 13.15 22.83 -16.97
N LEU A 122 13.93 22.37 -15.99
CA LEU A 122 13.43 22.00 -14.68
C LEU A 122 13.47 23.21 -13.77
N VAL A 123 12.32 23.58 -13.22
CA VAL A 123 12.16 24.66 -12.25
C VAL A 123 11.50 24.12 -10.98
N PRO A 124 11.87 24.64 -9.79
CA PRO A 124 11.21 24.24 -8.55
C PRO A 124 9.74 24.61 -8.57
N GLY A 125 8.92 23.77 -7.95
CA GLY A 125 7.51 23.98 -7.74
C GLY A 125 7.04 23.27 -6.46
N GLU A 126 5.80 23.49 -6.08
CA GLU A 126 5.17 22.87 -4.93
C GLU A 126 3.74 22.44 -5.29
N HIS A 127 3.35 21.30 -4.76
CA HIS A 127 1.95 20.84 -4.82
C HIS A 127 1.53 20.28 -3.48
N ARG A 128 0.52 20.88 -2.87
CA ARG A 128 -0.03 20.48 -1.55
C ARG A 128 1.03 20.35 -0.44
N GLY A 129 2.00 21.25 -0.41
CA GLY A 129 3.08 21.24 0.59
C GLY A 129 4.25 20.33 0.24
N HIS A 130 4.19 19.58 -0.84
CA HIS A 130 5.29 18.70 -1.26
C HIS A 130 6.13 19.37 -2.36
N PRO A 131 7.48 19.30 -2.27
CA PRO A 131 8.35 19.83 -3.29
C PRO A 131 8.19 19.02 -4.58
N GLN A 132 8.26 19.71 -5.72
CA GLN A 132 8.27 19.11 -7.05
C GLN A 132 9.21 19.88 -7.98
N LEU A 133 9.56 19.26 -9.10
CA LEU A 133 10.19 19.96 -10.21
C LEU A 133 9.20 20.00 -11.38
N VAL A 134 9.01 21.17 -11.94
CA VAL A 134 8.18 21.37 -13.13
C VAL A 134 9.11 21.42 -14.35
N ALA A 135 8.82 20.59 -15.33
CA ALA A 135 9.50 20.63 -16.63
C ALA A 135 8.73 21.55 -17.58
N GLU A 136 9.40 22.59 -18.03
CA GLU A 136 8.86 23.61 -18.93
C GLU A 136 9.59 23.60 -20.29
N ASP A 137 8.88 24.06 -21.32
CA ASP A 137 9.48 24.38 -22.59
C ASP A 137 10.15 25.80 -22.59
N GLU A 138 10.69 26.23 -23.73
CA GLU A 138 11.31 27.57 -23.89
C GLU A 138 10.33 28.72 -23.64
N GLN A 139 9.05 28.50 -23.76
CA GLN A 139 7.99 29.48 -23.53
C GLN A 139 7.45 29.47 -22.11
N GLY A 140 8.00 28.62 -21.24
CA GLY A 140 7.53 28.45 -19.86
C GLY A 140 6.21 27.70 -19.75
N ARG A 141 5.86 26.90 -20.77
CA ARG A 141 4.67 26.05 -20.72
C ARG A 141 5.04 24.73 -20.07
N GLU A 142 4.25 24.33 -19.09
CA GLU A 142 4.47 23.10 -18.37
C GLU A 142 4.28 21.88 -19.28
N LEU A 143 5.30 21.04 -19.39
CA LEU A 143 5.26 19.79 -20.11
C LEU A 143 4.87 18.63 -19.19
N PHE A 144 5.55 18.48 -18.06
CA PHE A 144 5.31 17.47 -17.05
C PHE A 144 5.84 17.92 -15.69
N ARG A 145 5.54 17.16 -14.65
CA ARG A 145 6.07 17.36 -13.30
C ARG A 145 6.79 16.13 -12.81
N LEU A 146 7.87 16.35 -12.06
CA LEU A 146 8.49 15.34 -11.22
C LEU A 146 7.88 15.47 -9.82
N THR A 147 7.10 14.51 -9.41
CA THR A 147 6.39 14.46 -8.12
C THR A 147 6.87 13.29 -7.28
N HIS A 148 6.50 13.25 -6.00
CA HIS A 148 6.89 12.18 -5.07
C HIS A 148 8.41 11.91 -5.09
N MET A 149 9.18 13.00 -5.08
CA MET A 149 10.64 12.95 -5.20
C MET A 149 11.28 12.52 -3.88
N HIS A 150 12.06 11.45 -3.91
CA HIS A 150 12.92 11.05 -2.81
C HIS A 150 14.25 11.79 -2.92
N ILE A 151 14.44 12.84 -2.10
CA ILE A 151 15.54 13.78 -2.23
C ILE A 151 16.56 13.57 -1.12
N LEU A 152 17.82 13.36 -1.47
CA LEU A 152 18.96 13.32 -0.56
C LEU A 152 19.99 14.39 -0.88
N ALA A 153 20.32 15.23 0.10
CA ALA A 153 21.46 16.11 0.03
C ALA A 153 22.65 15.45 0.75
N LEU A 154 23.65 15.01 -0.02
CA LEU A 154 24.85 14.36 0.48
C LEU A 154 25.99 15.38 0.52
N GLY A 155 26.06 16.13 1.63
CA GLY A 155 27.03 17.21 1.83
C GLY A 155 28.48 16.74 1.80
N ASP A 156 28.77 15.59 2.37
CA ASP A 156 30.09 14.94 2.38
C ASP A 156 30.59 14.58 0.96
N ARG A 157 29.65 14.35 0.03
CA ARG A 157 29.93 14.01 -1.38
C ARG A 157 29.68 15.13 -2.36
N GLY A 158 29.23 16.31 -1.88
CA GLY A 158 28.88 17.44 -2.74
C GLY A 158 27.82 17.08 -3.78
N ARG A 159 26.78 16.35 -3.40
CA ARG A 159 25.78 15.81 -4.33
C ARG A 159 24.36 15.96 -3.80
N LEU A 160 23.46 16.36 -4.70
CA LEU A 160 22.00 16.24 -4.54
C LEU A 160 21.51 15.09 -5.40
N SER A 161 20.89 14.11 -4.79
CA SER A 161 20.28 12.96 -5.46
C SER A 161 18.76 13.06 -5.32
N ILE A 162 18.04 12.93 -6.44
CA ILE A 162 16.58 12.81 -6.48
C ILE A 162 16.28 11.45 -7.11
N ALA A 163 15.61 10.58 -6.40
CA ALA A 163 15.34 9.22 -6.84
C ALA A 163 13.85 8.97 -7.02
N ASN A 164 13.53 8.12 -8.01
CA ASN A 164 12.19 7.57 -8.24
C ASN A 164 11.07 8.62 -8.30
N ALA A 165 11.36 9.81 -8.83
CA ALA A 165 10.33 10.83 -9.05
C ALA A 165 9.34 10.34 -10.12
N GLU A 166 8.06 10.44 -9.84
CA GLU A 166 7.03 10.17 -10.83
C GLU A 166 6.93 11.33 -11.81
N VAL A 167 7.08 11.05 -13.12
CA VAL A 167 6.99 12.03 -14.18
C VAL A 167 5.57 12.07 -14.71
N VAL A 168 4.80 13.09 -14.31
CA VAL A 168 3.37 13.21 -14.57
C VAL A 168 3.09 14.21 -15.68
N ALA A 169 2.39 13.80 -16.72
CA ALA A 169 2.05 14.63 -17.87
C ALA A 169 1.12 15.79 -17.49
N SER A 170 1.36 16.96 -18.08
CA SER A 170 0.54 18.17 -17.87
C SER A 170 -0.67 18.22 -18.80
N GLY A 171 -1.67 19.05 -18.44
CA GLY A 171 -2.79 19.36 -19.33
C GLY A 171 -2.34 19.99 -20.66
N TYR A 172 -1.27 20.80 -20.65
CA TYR A 172 -0.71 21.34 -21.92
C TYR A 172 -0.17 20.22 -22.82
N MET A 173 0.51 19.22 -22.27
CA MET A 173 0.99 18.07 -23.03
C MET A 173 -0.19 17.28 -23.63
N ALA A 174 -1.25 17.05 -22.84
CA ALA A 174 -2.48 16.39 -23.28
C ALA A 174 -3.15 17.15 -24.43
N ASP A 175 -3.35 18.45 -24.30
CA ASP A 175 -3.93 19.32 -25.34
C ASP A 175 -3.09 19.34 -26.61
N ALA A 176 -1.76 19.47 -26.50
CA ALA A 176 -0.86 19.52 -27.65
C ALA A 176 -0.90 18.24 -28.49
N LEU A 177 -1.02 17.10 -27.83
CA LEU A 177 -1.13 15.78 -28.46
C LEU A 177 -2.55 15.39 -28.81
N GLY A 178 -3.55 16.10 -28.30
CA GLY A 178 -4.97 15.77 -28.48
C GLY A 178 -5.36 14.47 -27.82
N LEU A 179 -4.82 14.23 -26.65
CA LEU A 179 -5.01 13.03 -25.84
C LEU A 179 -5.35 13.44 -24.40
N ASP A 180 -6.62 13.75 -24.15
CA ASP A 180 -7.10 14.25 -22.85
C ASP A 180 -6.78 13.25 -21.70
N ALA A 181 -6.76 11.97 -21.99
CA ALA A 181 -6.42 10.92 -21.02
C ALA A 181 -4.96 10.98 -20.52
N LEU A 182 -4.12 11.76 -21.17
CA LEU A 182 -2.70 11.91 -20.79
C LEU A 182 -2.52 12.83 -19.57
N GLU A 183 -3.43 13.80 -19.35
CA GLU A 183 -3.33 14.70 -18.21
C GLU A 183 -3.32 13.95 -16.88
N GLY A 184 -2.32 14.20 -16.05
CA GLY A 184 -2.15 13.54 -14.76
C GLY A 184 -1.62 12.10 -14.84
N MET A 185 -1.31 11.61 -16.04
CA MET A 185 -0.78 10.26 -16.23
C MET A 185 0.73 10.20 -15.96
N PRO A 186 1.23 9.21 -15.24
CA PRO A 186 2.67 8.98 -15.08
C PRO A 186 3.25 8.41 -16.38
N ILE A 187 4.14 9.15 -17.02
CA ILE A 187 4.76 8.78 -18.32
C ILE A 187 6.17 8.22 -18.20
N ALA A 188 6.82 8.45 -17.06
CA ALA A 188 8.15 7.93 -16.75
C ALA A 188 8.38 7.92 -15.23
N LEU A 189 9.44 7.22 -14.81
CA LEU A 189 10.13 7.49 -13.54
C LEU A 189 11.40 8.27 -13.81
N GLY A 190 11.75 9.19 -12.91
CA GLY A 190 12.89 10.10 -13.05
C GLY A 190 13.89 9.99 -11.90
N TRP A 191 15.16 10.13 -12.24
CA TRP A 191 16.28 10.28 -11.31
C TRP A 191 17.09 11.48 -11.72
N LEU A 192 17.57 12.27 -10.74
CA LEU A 192 18.52 13.34 -10.96
C LEU A 192 19.70 13.19 -10.01
N GLU A 193 20.90 13.34 -10.55
CA GLU A 193 22.14 13.41 -9.79
C GLU A 193 22.83 14.73 -10.13
N LEU A 194 22.82 15.68 -9.19
CA LEU A 194 23.33 17.02 -9.40
C LEU A 194 24.55 17.28 -8.51
N GLY A 195 25.57 17.90 -9.09
CA GLY A 195 26.69 18.42 -8.31
C GLY A 195 26.22 19.56 -7.42
N MET A 196 26.55 19.47 -6.14
CA MET A 196 26.16 20.42 -5.11
C MET A 196 27.41 21.11 -4.55
N THR A 197 27.35 22.41 -4.37
CA THR A 197 28.43 23.17 -3.74
C THR A 197 28.09 23.42 -2.28
N VAL A 198 28.88 22.85 -1.40
CA VAL A 198 28.75 23.07 0.04
C VAL A 198 29.49 24.35 0.41
N PRO A 199 28.83 25.37 0.96
CA PRO A 199 29.47 26.61 1.34
C PRO A 199 30.50 26.42 2.46
N ASP A 200 31.53 27.29 2.46
CA ASP A 200 32.54 27.28 3.55
C ASP A 200 31.91 27.47 4.92
N GLY A 201 32.25 26.56 5.83
CA GLY A 201 31.74 26.58 7.20
C GLY A 201 30.30 26.08 7.34
N ALA A 202 29.74 25.42 6.30
CA ALA A 202 28.49 24.70 6.43
C ALA A 202 28.65 23.49 7.36
N ILE A 203 27.58 23.15 8.07
CA ILE A 203 27.49 21.91 8.85
C ILE A 203 27.09 20.80 7.87
N VAL A 204 27.89 19.75 7.76
CA VAL A 204 27.64 18.63 6.83
C VAL A 204 27.20 17.34 7.51
N ASP A 205 27.50 17.22 8.81
CA ASP A 205 27.18 16.03 9.64
C ASP A 205 26.49 16.49 10.94
N GLY A 206 25.65 17.51 10.88
CA GLY A 206 24.94 18.01 12.04
C GLY A 206 23.70 17.17 12.33
N GLU A 207 23.34 17.07 13.60
CA GLU A 207 22.10 16.43 14.03
C GLU A 207 21.00 17.49 14.11
N PRO A 208 19.91 17.38 13.33
CA PRO A 208 18.79 18.30 13.44
C PRO A 208 18.10 18.15 14.80
N PRO A 209 17.53 19.21 15.37
CA PRO A 209 16.95 19.19 16.72
C PRO A 209 15.82 18.18 16.93
N SER A 210 15.14 17.80 15.87
CA SER A 210 13.97 16.89 15.92
C SER A 210 14.24 15.50 15.34
N CYS A 211 15.33 15.31 14.59
CA CYS A 211 15.71 14.05 13.98
C CYS A 211 17.19 13.79 14.31
N SER A 212 17.56 13.99 15.58
CA SER A 212 18.94 14.03 16.05
C SER A 212 19.28 12.86 16.93
N GLY A 213 20.54 12.47 16.88
CA GLY A 213 21.10 11.45 17.72
C GLY A 213 21.12 10.06 17.07
N ARG A 214 21.50 9.09 17.87
CA ARG A 214 21.43 7.68 17.47
C ARG A 214 19.95 7.30 17.31
N PRO A 215 19.57 6.64 16.22
CA PRO A 215 18.23 6.12 16.08
C PRO A 215 17.83 5.21 17.25
N ILE A 216 16.59 5.30 17.68
CA ILE A 216 16.00 4.46 18.71
C ILE A 216 15.10 3.45 18.00
N TRP A 217 15.60 2.24 17.86
CA TRP A 217 14.89 1.19 17.15
C TRP A 217 13.80 0.55 18.03
N PRO A 218 12.74 -0.04 17.44
CA PRO A 218 11.63 -0.62 18.20
C PRO A 218 12.02 -1.67 19.24
N GLN A 219 13.13 -2.41 19.02
CA GLN A 219 13.61 -3.39 20.01
C GLN A 219 14.34 -2.78 21.21
N GLU A 220 14.63 -1.48 21.21
CA GLU A 220 15.44 -0.84 22.25
C GLU A 220 14.59 -0.39 23.46
N GLY A 221 13.95 -1.33 24.12
CA GLY A 221 13.24 -1.08 25.36
C GLY A 221 11.75 -0.79 25.18
N GLN A 222 11.27 0.35 25.66
CA GLN A 222 9.86 0.71 25.74
C GLN A 222 9.35 1.54 24.53
N TYR A 223 10.11 1.59 23.46
CA TYR A 223 9.73 2.32 22.24
C TYR A 223 9.01 1.39 21.29
N GLU A 224 7.83 1.77 20.90
CA GLU A 224 6.94 0.99 20.02
C GLU A 224 7.00 1.54 18.60
N ALA A 225 6.96 0.62 17.62
CA ALA A 225 6.64 0.94 16.25
C ALA A 225 5.12 1.06 16.12
N ASP A 226 4.65 2.13 15.52
CA ASP A 226 3.25 2.32 15.17
C ASP A 226 3.22 3.15 13.88
N VAL A 227 2.96 2.49 12.77
CA VAL A 227 2.95 3.11 11.44
C VAL A 227 1.56 3.05 10.86
N THR A 228 0.95 4.20 10.64
CA THR A 228 -0.40 4.31 10.12
C THR A 228 -0.41 4.55 8.62
N LEU A 229 -1.15 3.76 7.85
CA LEU A 229 -1.47 4.07 6.45
C LEU A 229 -2.56 5.16 6.42
N ILE A 230 -2.16 6.40 6.13
CA ILE A 230 -3.06 7.56 6.23
C ILE A 230 -3.74 7.93 4.93
N ASN A 231 -3.24 7.45 3.79
CA ASN A 231 -3.88 7.73 2.49
C ASN A 231 -3.38 6.78 1.38
N MET A 232 -4.25 6.57 0.41
CA MET A 232 -3.95 6.01 -0.91
C MET A 232 -4.43 7.03 -1.95
N SER A 233 -3.59 7.98 -2.36
CA SER A 233 -4.00 9.12 -3.20
C SER A 233 -4.43 8.71 -4.61
N SER A 234 -3.95 7.58 -5.11
CA SER A 234 -4.33 7.04 -6.42
C SER A 234 -4.48 5.53 -6.41
N VAL A 235 -5.32 5.04 -7.31
CA VAL A 235 -5.33 3.68 -7.87
C VAL A 235 -5.05 3.87 -9.36
N ALA A 236 -3.92 3.38 -9.85
CA ALA A 236 -3.49 3.73 -11.20
C ALA A 236 -3.31 2.50 -12.09
N TYR A 237 -3.76 2.64 -13.34
CA TYR A 237 -3.43 1.73 -14.42
C TYR A 237 -1.92 1.76 -14.69
N GLN A 238 -1.30 0.58 -14.81
CA GLN A 238 0.14 0.41 -14.99
C GLN A 238 0.48 -0.42 -16.25
N GLY A 239 -0.50 -0.72 -17.09
CA GLY A 239 -0.33 -1.41 -18.34
C GLY A 239 -1.25 -2.62 -18.52
N THR A 240 -1.27 -3.16 -19.74
CA THR A 240 -1.97 -4.39 -20.12
C THR A 240 -0.95 -5.47 -20.49
N GLU A 241 -1.01 -6.61 -19.82
CA GLU A 241 -0.08 -7.72 -20.04
C GLU A 241 -0.22 -8.30 -21.47
N PRO A 242 0.87 -8.32 -22.26
CA PRO A 242 0.83 -8.87 -23.61
C PRO A 242 0.46 -10.36 -23.61
N GLY A 243 -0.47 -10.74 -24.44
CA GLY A 243 -0.88 -12.14 -24.62
C GLY A 243 -2.04 -12.58 -23.74
N THR A 244 -2.12 -12.18 -22.48
CA THR A 244 -3.25 -12.46 -21.57
C THR A 244 -4.30 -11.37 -21.59
N GLY A 245 -3.89 -10.12 -21.82
CA GLY A 245 -4.77 -8.95 -21.74
C GLY A 245 -5.10 -8.53 -20.32
N ARG A 246 -4.48 -9.13 -19.28
CA ARG A 246 -4.71 -8.76 -17.88
C ARG A 246 -4.24 -7.34 -17.62
N VAL A 247 -4.99 -6.63 -16.82
CA VAL A 247 -4.75 -5.21 -16.47
C VAL A 247 -3.94 -5.13 -15.19
N LYS A 248 -2.79 -4.46 -15.26
CA LYS A 248 -1.93 -4.18 -14.13
C LYS A 248 -2.37 -2.88 -13.46
N ILE A 249 -2.55 -2.91 -12.14
CA ILE A 249 -2.84 -1.73 -11.32
C ILE A 249 -1.93 -1.68 -10.08
N ALA A 250 -1.65 -0.46 -9.64
CA ALA A 250 -0.93 -0.22 -8.40
C ALA A 250 -1.49 1.01 -7.66
N PRO A 251 -1.49 1.02 -6.32
CA PRO A 251 -1.85 2.19 -5.52
C PRO A 251 -0.67 3.13 -5.36
N SER A 252 -0.94 4.39 -5.03
CA SER A 252 -0.03 5.17 -4.19
C SER A 252 -0.34 4.90 -2.72
N ALA A 253 0.65 5.00 -1.85
CA ALA A 253 0.47 4.79 -0.42
C ALA A 253 1.24 5.85 0.37
N THR A 254 0.55 6.51 1.31
CA THR A 254 1.12 7.48 2.24
C THR A 254 0.95 6.96 3.64
N LEU A 255 2.05 6.86 4.38
CA LEU A 255 2.01 6.45 5.77
C LEU A 255 2.68 7.48 6.68
N LYS A 256 2.39 7.37 7.97
CA LYS A 256 2.91 8.20 9.04
C LYS A 256 3.44 7.31 10.16
N ASN A 257 4.59 7.65 10.73
CA ASN A 257 5.06 7.05 11.96
C ASN A 257 4.40 7.76 13.15
N GLU A 258 3.43 7.13 13.78
CA GLU A 258 2.73 7.63 14.96
C GLU A 258 3.35 7.10 16.26
N GLY A 259 4.27 6.14 16.14
CA GLY A 259 5.03 5.57 17.25
C GLY A 259 6.15 6.48 17.77
N LEU A 260 6.86 5.99 18.77
CA LEU A 260 8.00 6.66 19.39
C LEU A 260 9.34 6.11 18.89
N ALA A 261 9.33 4.98 18.19
CA ALA A 261 10.53 4.38 17.61
C ALA A 261 10.82 4.93 16.22
N ASP A 262 12.09 4.92 15.86
CA ASP A 262 12.57 5.26 14.53
C ASP A 262 12.45 4.01 13.64
N ILE A 263 11.65 4.09 12.57
CA ILE A 263 11.40 2.96 11.70
C ILE A 263 12.49 2.89 10.62
N PRO A 264 13.22 1.77 10.49
CA PRO A 264 14.23 1.62 9.45
C PRO A 264 13.58 1.58 8.06
N TRP A 265 14.20 2.29 7.12
CA TRP A 265 13.72 2.42 5.74
C TRP A 265 14.85 2.24 4.73
N TYR A 266 15.77 1.33 5.05
CA TYR A 266 16.93 1.06 4.21
C TYR A 266 16.52 0.27 2.98
N PRO A 267 17.10 0.59 1.81
CA PRO A 267 16.87 -0.26 0.63
C PRO A 267 17.43 -1.67 0.85
N GLN A 268 16.90 -2.63 0.11
CA GLN A 268 17.44 -4.00 0.06
C GLN A 268 18.96 -3.97 -0.08
N PHE A 269 19.65 -4.92 0.53
CA PHE A 269 21.12 -5.04 0.55
C PHE A 269 21.85 -3.83 1.18
N SER A 270 21.18 -3.07 2.02
CA SER A 270 21.76 -1.91 2.69
C SER A 270 21.36 -1.86 4.16
N SER A 271 22.34 -1.70 5.03
CA SER A 271 22.14 -1.47 6.46
C SER A 271 23.25 -0.61 7.04
N PRO A 272 23.00 0.21 8.05
CA PRO A 272 24.01 1.00 8.71
C PRO A 272 24.87 0.15 9.64
N SER A 273 26.05 0.65 9.99
CA SER A 273 26.86 0.05 11.05
C SER A 273 26.12 0.12 12.39
N GLY A 274 26.03 -1.02 13.10
CA GLY A 274 25.31 -1.11 14.36
C GLY A 274 23.80 -1.21 14.24
N TYR A 275 23.32 -1.56 13.06
CA TYR A 275 21.91 -1.90 12.84
C TYR A 275 21.52 -3.12 13.69
N PRO A 276 20.42 -3.06 14.45
CA PRO A 276 20.15 -4.07 15.48
C PRO A 276 19.47 -5.33 14.97
N TYR A 277 18.93 -5.31 13.74
CA TYR A 277 18.16 -6.43 13.21
C TYR A 277 19.04 -7.45 12.51
N ASP A 278 18.68 -8.72 12.66
CA ASP A 278 19.23 -9.84 11.94
C ASP A 278 18.06 -10.64 11.33
N PRO A 279 17.95 -10.80 10.01
CA PRO A 279 18.82 -10.21 8.97
C PRO A 279 18.85 -8.68 8.94
N ALA A 280 19.96 -8.10 8.46
CA ALA A 280 20.20 -6.66 8.51
C ALA A 280 19.41 -5.84 7.47
N ASP A 281 18.71 -6.50 6.53
CA ASP A 281 17.97 -5.84 5.43
C ASP A 281 16.52 -5.50 5.79
N GLN A 282 16.20 -5.34 7.06
CA GLN A 282 14.82 -5.09 7.48
C GLN A 282 14.34 -3.69 7.12
N HIS A 283 13.18 -3.61 6.54
CA HIS A 283 12.44 -2.42 6.16
C HIS A 283 10.96 -2.78 5.99
N PRO A 284 10.02 -1.82 5.98
CA PRO A 284 8.61 -2.13 5.73
C PRO A 284 8.36 -2.69 4.32
N PHE A 285 7.36 -3.55 4.24
CA PHE A 285 6.92 -4.22 3.00
C PHE A 285 5.50 -3.81 2.66
N LEU A 286 5.28 -3.32 1.44
CA LEU A 286 3.94 -2.95 0.97
C LEU A 286 3.38 -4.07 0.07
N VAL A 287 2.13 -4.45 0.35
CA VAL A 287 1.33 -5.36 -0.48
C VAL A 287 -0.04 -4.74 -0.76
N TRP A 288 -0.69 -5.18 -1.83
CA TRP A 288 -2.05 -4.76 -2.16
C TRP A 288 -2.81 -5.85 -2.89
N ASN A 289 -4.14 -5.82 -2.73
CA ASN A 289 -5.06 -6.77 -3.35
C ASN A 289 -6.24 -6.04 -3.98
N ALA A 290 -6.89 -6.67 -4.94
CA ALA A 290 -8.12 -6.20 -5.53
C ALA A 290 -9.29 -7.10 -5.16
N TYR A 291 -10.43 -6.49 -4.87
CA TYR A 291 -11.63 -7.20 -4.45
C TYR A 291 -12.86 -6.74 -5.22
N ARG A 292 -13.86 -7.62 -5.27
CA ARG A 292 -15.23 -7.29 -5.61
C ARG A 292 -16.13 -7.60 -4.43
N VAL A 293 -16.87 -6.60 -3.97
CA VAL A 293 -17.87 -6.75 -2.91
C VAL A 293 -19.27 -6.66 -3.52
N THR A 294 -20.05 -7.69 -3.34
CA THR A 294 -21.48 -7.75 -3.67
C THR A 294 -22.29 -7.90 -2.39
N GLU A 295 -23.62 -7.90 -2.48
CA GLU A 295 -24.49 -8.18 -1.34
C GLU A 295 -24.16 -9.51 -0.68
N ASN A 296 -23.91 -10.54 -1.48
CA ASN A 296 -23.78 -11.92 -1.00
C ASN A 296 -22.34 -12.42 -0.85
N ARG A 297 -21.33 -11.68 -1.34
CA ARG A 297 -19.96 -12.18 -1.34
C ARG A 297 -18.93 -11.07 -1.46
N ILE A 298 -17.82 -11.21 -0.73
CA ILE A 298 -16.57 -10.53 -1.03
C ILE A 298 -15.63 -11.52 -1.73
N ARG A 299 -15.09 -11.17 -2.88
CA ARG A 299 -14.13 -11.99 -3.63
C ARG A 299 -12.83 -11.23 -3.81
N MET A 300 -11.73 -11.87 -3.53
CA MET A 300 -10.41 -11.40 -3.97
C MET A 300 -10.24 -11.74 -5.45
N LEU A 301 -9.79 -10.78 -6.25
CA LEU A 301 -9.69 -10.89 -7.71
C LEU A 301 -8.25 -11.03 -8.19
N ALA A 302 -7.33 -10.49 -7.44
CA ALA A 302 -5.90 -10.51 -7.72
C ALA A 302 -5.12 -10.01 -6.49
N ASP A 303 -3.87 -10.40 -6.43
CA ASP A 303 -2.89 -9.98 -5.43
C ASP A 303 -1.63 -9.42 -6.10
N SER A 304 -0.89 -8.58 -5.37
CA SER A 304 0.45 -8.16 -5.74
C SER A 304 1.51 -9.08 -5.13
N GLY A 305 2.73 -9.05 -5.64
CA GLY A 305 3.88 -9.39 -4.83
C GLY A 305 4.17 -8.32 -3.77
N VAL A 306 5.34 -8.38 -3.18
CA VAL A 306 5.78 -7.47 -2.12
C VAL A 306 6.64 -6.35 -2.70
N LYS A 307 6.29 -5.10 -2.40
CA LYS A 307 7.12 -3.93 -2.67
C LYS A 307 8.00 -3.64 -1.45
N HIS A 308 9.30 -3.82 -1.61
CA HIS A 308 10.29 -3.47 -0.60
C HIS A 308 10.46 -1.96 -0.49
N ALA A 309 10.57 -1.47 0.74
CA ALA A 309 10.86 -0.05 0.99
C ALA A 309 12.30 0.30 0.61
N PHE A 310 12.55 1.60 0.41
CA PHE A 310 13.91 2.09 0.17
C PHE A 310 14.06 3.47 0.77
N LEU A 311 14.01 4.55 0.44
CA LEU A 311 14.25 5.87 1.01
C LEU A 311 12.93 6.54 1.43
N THR A 312 12.89 7.23 2.57
CA THR A 312 11.76 8.07 2.97
C THR A 312 11.92 9.51 2.52
N ILE A 313 10.81 10.23 2.35
CA ILE A 313 10.82 11.69 2.11
C ILE A 313 10.70 12.49 3.40
N ASN A 314 10.21 11.91 4.50
CA ASN A 314 10.04 12.55 5.80
C ASN A 314 9.40 13.95 5.71
N VAL A 315 8.18 13.99 5.20
CA VAL A 315 7.40 15.22 5.08
C VAL A 315 6.44 15.39 6.24
N ASN A 316 5.86 16.60 6.36
CA ASN A 316 4.89 16.97 7.40
C ASN A 316 5.42 16.85 8.85
N CYS A 317 6.73 16.77 9.02
CA CYS A 317 7.40 16.83 10.30
C CYS A 317 8.52 17.89 10.28
N THR A 318 9.04 18.25 11.46
CA THR A 318 9.96 19.37 11.58
C THR A 318 11.41 18.92 11.38
N ASN A 319 12.09 19.48 10.39
CA ASN A 319 13.54 19.37 10.15
C ASN A 319 14.08 17.93 9.91
N CYS A 320 13.24 17.02 9.44
CA CYS A 320 13.67 15.69 9.01
C CYS A 320 13.70 15.67 7.49
N GLY A 321 14.82 15.65 6.87
CA GLY A 321 14.93 15.47 5.41
C GLY A 321 14.73 14.01 4.98
N SER A 322 14.80 13.77 3.67
CA SER A 322 14.84 12.41 3.14
C SER A 322 15.97 11.61 3.77
N SER A 323 15.67 10.39 4.18
CA SER A 323 16.64 9.52 4.86
C SER A 323 16.26 8.04 4.70
N ASN A 324 17.05 7.17 5.28
CA ASN A 324 16.73 5.75 5.41
C ASN A 324 16.04 5.43 6.76
N ILE A 325 15.40 6.42 7.36
CA ILE A 325 14.67 6.29 8.62
C ILE A 325 13.38 7.09 8.49
N LEU A 326 12.25 6.49 8.79
CA LEU A 326 11.00 7.20 9.00
C LEU A 326 10.93 7.59 10.47
N TRP A 327 11.15 8.87 10.72
CA TRP A 327 11.17 9.45 12.06
C TRP A 327 9.75 9.58 12.64
N PRO A 328 9.59 9.57 13.97
CA PRO A 328 8.31 9.85 14.62
C PRO A 328 7.66 11.13 14.09
N GLU A 329 6.35 11.09 13.92
CA GLU A 329 5.49 12.14 13.36
C GLU A 329 5.71 12.44 11.85
N CYS A 330 6.71 11.84 11.20
CA CYS A 330 6.96 12.04 9.79
C CYS A 330 6.10 11.14 8.90
N GLU A 331 5.83 11.63 7.69
CA GLU A 331 5.12 10.91 6.65
C GLU A 331 6.06 10.51 5.50
N ASP A 332 5.75 9.38 4.86
CA ASP A 332 6.36 8.95 3.61
C ASP A 332 5.29 8.62 2.57
N THR A 333 5.58 8.86 1.30
CA THR A 333 4.67 8.55 0.20
C THR A 333 5.38 7.88 -0.95
N TYR A 334 4.92 6.68 -1.30
CA TYR A 334 5.27 6.05 -2.57
C TYR A 334 4.15 6.24 -3.58
N SER A 335 4.51 6.73 -4.78
CA SER A 335 3.58 6.84 -5.90
C SER A 335 3.23 5.47 -6.49
N SER A 336 2.15 5.41 -7.27
CA SER A 336 1.77 4.19 -7.97
C SER A 336 2.86 3.69 -8.94
N GLY A 337 3.59 4.60 -9.58
CA GLY A 337 4.73 4.26 -10.43
C GLY A 337 5.91 3.69 -9.64
N ASN A 338 6.20 4.23 -8.45
CA ASN A 338 7.20 3.68 -7.54
C ASN A 338 6.81 2.28 -7.06
N ASN A 339 5.53 2.07 -6.77
CA ASN A 339 5.04 0.77 -6.34
C ASN A 339 5.04 -0.27 -7.47
N ASP A 340 5.12 0.15 -8.74
CA ASP A 340 5.27 -0.73 -9.90
C ASP A 340 6.73 -0.96 -10.37
N THR A 341 7.73 -0.53 -9.61
CA THR A 341 9.13 -0.66 -10.05
C THR A 341 9.65 -2.10 -9.98
N SER A 342 10.36 -2.55 -11.02
CA SER A 342 10.94 -3.90 -11.07
C SER A 342 12.10 -4.13 -10.10
N THR A 343 12.68 -3.07 -9.57
CA THR A 343 13.84 -3.12 -8.67
C THR A 343 13.46 -3.61 -7.28
N TYR A 344 12.24 -3.30 -6.83
CA TYR A 344 11.82 -3.49 -5.44
C TYR A 344 10.60 -4.40 -5.30
N GLN A 345 10.17 -5.10 -6.36
CA GLN A 345 9.07 -6.04 -6.31
C GLN A 345 9.58 -7.48 -6.20
N GLY A 346 9.21 -8.15 -5.12
CA GLY A 346 9.55 -9.54 -4.84
C GLY A 346 8.30 -10.42 -4.65
N PRO A 347 8.48 -11.74 -4.53
CA PRO A 347 7.40 -12.65 -4.20
C PRO A 347 6.97 -12.49 -2.73
N ARG A 348 5.75 -12.96 -2.40
CA ARG A 348 5.20 -12.90 -1.03
C ARG A 348 5.80 -13.94 -0.10
N ASP A 349 6.09 -15.12 -0.60
CA ASP A 349 6.53 -16.30 0.15
C ASP A 349 7.91 -16.15 0.80
N GLU A 350 8.62 -15.07 0.51
CA GLU A 350 9.89 -14.72 1.15
C GLU A 350 9.74 -13.90 2.43
N ILE A 351 8.53 -13.39 2.72
CA ILE A 351 8.30 -12.52 3.89
C ILE A 351 7.69 -13.33 5.02
N VAL A 352 8.31 -13.27 6.19
CA VAL A 352 7.72 -13.73 7.45
C VAL A 352 6.88 -12.59 8.02
N THR A 353 5.59 -12.60 7.69
CA THR A 353 4.70 -11.44 7.92
C THR A 353 4.46 -11.15 9.38
N SER A 354 4.30 -12.17 10.21
CA SER A 354 4.11 -12.01 11.66
C SER A 354 5.31 -11.34 12.35
N LEU A 355 6.50 -11.46 11.75
CA LEU A 355 7.73 -10.85 12.26
C LEU A 355 8.12 -9.58 11.49
N GLY A 356 7.56 -9.35 10.30
CA GLY A 356 8.01 -8.28 9.40
C GLY A 356 9.45 -8.50 8.94
N GLU A 357 9.83 -9.74 8.63
CA GLU A 357 11.21 -10.14 8.30
C GLU A 357 11.35 -10.63 6.87
N TRP A 358 12.54 -10.38 6.32
CA TRP A 358 13.00 -10.85 5.02
C TRP A 358 14.52 -11.11 5.07
N ASP A 359 14.95 -12.19 4.43
CA ASP A 359 16.37 -12.48 4.26
C ASP A 359 16.75 -12.33 2.79
N ASN A 360 17.75 -11.49 2.50
CA ASN A 360 18.26 -11.31 1.14
C ASN A 360 18.99 -12.53 0.60
N CYS A 361 19.61 -13.32 1.47
CA CYS A 361 20.40 -14.48 1.11
C CYS A 361 19.52 -15.65 0.66
N GLY A 362 19.61 -15.99 -0.60
CA GLY A 362 18.78 -17.03 -1.21
C GLY A 362 17.43 -16.53 -1.73
N SER A 363 17.14 -15.24 -1.55
CA SER A 363 15.90 -14.63 -2.04
C SER A 363 15.84 -14.56 -3.57
N PHE A 364 14.66 -14.20 -4.07
CA PHE A 364 14.44 -13.87 -5.48
C PHE A 364 15.45 -12.82 -6.01
N PHE A 365 15.78 -11.84 -5.17
CA PHE A 365 16.74 -10.80 -5.55
C PHE A 365 18.21 -11.25 -5.49
N ASP A 366 18.56 -12.19 -4.64
CA ASP A 366 19.93 -12.75 -4.49
C ASP A 366 19.92 -14.28 -4.32
N PRO A 367 19.48 -15.03 -5.33
CA PRO A 367 19.38 -16.50 -5.23
C PRO A 367 20.73 -17.19 -5.02
N GLY A 368 21.82 -16.50 -5.27
CA GLY A 368 23.19 -16.99 -5.06
C GLY A 368 23.80 -16.59 -3.73
N CYS A 369 23.09 -15.88 -2.86
CA CYS A 369 23.58 -15.37 -1.57
C CYS A 369 24.92 -14.61 -1.70
N THR A 370 24.96 -13.69 -2.66
CA THR A 370 26.16 -12.91 -2.99
C THR A 370 26.24 -11.58 -2.26
N GLY A 371 25.15 -11.16 -1.61
CA GLY A 371 24.97 -9.85 -1.00
C GLY A 371 24.74 -8.72 -2.01
N ASN A 372 24.36 -9.07 -3.24
CA ASN A 372 24.08 -8.10 -4.30
C ASN A 372 22.83 -8.50 -5.06
N GLN A 373 22.02 -7.50 -5.44
CA GLN A 373 20.86 -7.74 -6.25
C GLN A 373 21.21 -8.25 -7.65
N THR A 374 20.69 -9.44 -8.00
CA THR A 374 20.83 -10.05 -9.33
C THR A 374 19.47 -10.40 -9.95
N GLY A 375 18.40 -10.51 -9.13
CA GLY A 375 17.04 -10.78 -9.56
C GLY A 375 16.22 -9.49 -9.75
N PHE A 376 15.35 -9.49 -10.76
CA PHE A 376 14.43 -8.38 -11.05
C PHE A 376 13.10 -8.94 -11.55
N SER A 377 11.99 -8.43 -11.04
CA SER A 377 10.65 -8.93 -11.40
C SER A 377 10.20 -8.58 -12.82
N GLY A 378 10.96 -7.76 -13.54
CA GLY A 378 10.50 -7.28 -14.85
C GLY A 378 9.21 -6.45 -14.73
N GLN A 379 8.37 -6.51 -15.77
CA GLN A 379 7.16 -5.68 -15.84
C GLN A 379 5.91 -6.35 -15.27
N TRP A 380 5.86 -7.69 -15.25
CA TRP A 380 4.62 -8.45 -15.01
C TRP A 380 4.69 -9.40 -13.82
N LEU A 381 5.88 -9.92 -13.51
CA LEU A 381 6.07 -10.82 -12.38
C LEU A 381 5.91 -10.07 -11.05
N ASN A 382 5.26 -10.68 -10.08
CA ASN A 382 4.95 -10.12 -8.76
C ASN A 382 4.10 -8.82 -8.86
N ARG A 383 3.15 -8.77 -9.79
CA ARG A 383 2.25 -7.63 -10.01
C ARG A 383 0.81 -8.05 -9.83
N LEU A 384 0.00 -7.13 -9.34
CA LEU A 384 -1.44 -7.30 -9.33
C LEU A 384 -1.98 -7.18 -10.75
N LEU A 385 -2.51 -8.28 -11.29
CA LEU A 385 -3.01 -8.42 -12.65
C LEU A 385 -4.46 -8.88 -12.63
N ILE A 386 -5.40 -8.04 -13.06
CA ILE A 386 -6.82 -8.32 -13.06
C ILE A 386 -7.28 -8.67 -14.48
N ASP A 387 -8.11 -9.72 -14.61
CA ASP A 387 -8.82 -10.01 -15.86
C ASP A 387 -9.73 -8.81 -16.23
N PRO A 388 -9.57 -8.19 -17.41
CA PRO A 388 -10.43 -7.07 -17.83
C PRO A 388 -11.91 -7.44 -17.89
N ALA A 389 -12.28 -8.71 -17.95
CA ALA A 389 -13.65 -9.16 -17.81
C ALA A 389 -14.26 -8.81 -16.44
N GLU A 390 -13.44 -8.59 -15.41
CA GLU A 390 -13.90 -8.06 -14.13
C GLU A 390 -14.31 -6.58 -14.19
N PHE A 391 -13.81 -5.82 -15.16
CA PHE A 391 -14.14 -4.40 -15.36
C PHE A 391 -15.33 -4.18 -16.27
N THR A 392 -15.72 -5.19 -17.03
CA THR A 392 -16.77 -5.10 -18.04
C THR A 392 -17.95 -6.01 -17.73
N GLY A 393 -19.13 -5.65 -18.21
CA GLY A 393 -20.34 -6.44 -18.03
C GLY A 393 -21.06 -6.13 -16.71
N ASP A 394 -22.21 -6.78 -16.53
CA ASP A 394 -23.12 -6.57 -15.40
C ASP A 394 -22.83 -7.56 -14.26
N ARG A 395 -21.58 -7.55 -13.76
CA ARG A 395 -21.18 -8.43 -12.65
C ARG A 395 -21.67 -7.93 -11.30
N GLY A 396 -22.15 -6.68 -11.23
CA GLY A 396 -22.62 -6.05 -9.99
C GLY A 396 -21.50 -5.81 -8.96
N GLY A 397 -21.89 -5.19 -7.85
CA GLY A 397 -20.99 -4.93 -6.74
C GLY A 397 -20.02 -3.77 -6.96
N THR A 398 -19.15 -3.56 -6.00
CA THR A 398 -18.14 -2.50 -5.97
C THR A 398 -16.75 -3.11 -6.00
N LEU A 399 -15.86 -2.53 -6.79
CA LEU A 399 -14.44 -2.90 -6.81
C LEU A 399 -13.68 -2.10 -5.75
N TYR A 400 -12.78 -2.77 -5.05
CA TYR A 400 -11.90 -2.18 -4.06
C TYR A 400 -10.45 -2.58 -4.32
N LEU A 401 -9.54 -1.67 -4.02
CA LEU A 401 -8.12 -1.94 -3.87
C LEU A 401 -7.75 -1.64 -2.43
N ASP A 402 -7.13 -2.58 -1.75
CA ASP A 402 -6.53 -2.37 -0.44
C ASP A 402 -5.02 -2.18 -0.54
N SER A 403 -4.41 -1.83 0.57
CA SER A 403 -2.97 -1.83 0.77
C SER A 403 -2.67 -2.08 2.23
N TRP A 404 -1.58 -2.80 2.48
CA TRP A 404 -1.07 -3.06 3.79
C TRP A 404 0.45 -2.90 3.83
N TYR A 405 0.95 -2.14 4.82
CA TYR A 405 2.37 -2.12 5.15
C TYR A 405 2.66 -3.09 6.29
N VAL A 406 3.44 -4.11 6.01
CA VAL A 406 4.00 -5.00 7.01
C VAL A 406 5.22 -4.32 7.61
N VAL A 407 5.15 -3.97 8.88
CA VAL A 407 6.20 -3.24 9.61
C VAL A 407 6.66 -4.09 10.80
N LYS A 408 7.98 -4.31 10.89
CA LYS A 408 8.56 -5.08 12.00
C LYS A 408 8.27 -4.40 13.34
N TYR A 409 7.75 -5.17 14.30
CA TYR A 409 7.37 -4.73 15.65
C TYR A 409 6.25 -3.68 15.71
N ASP A 410 5.43 -3.57 14.66
CA ASP A 410 4.25 -2.71 14.70
C ASP A 410 3.25 -3.21 15.74
N THR A 411 2.72 -2.29 16.55
CA THR A 411 1.79 -2.62 17.63
C THR A 411 0.34 -2.73 17.19
N ASP A 412 0.00 -2.18 16.00
CA ASP A 412 -1.35 -2.21 15.44
C ASP A 412 -1.34 -2.44 13.93
N ILE A 413 -1.35 -3.69 13.50
CA ILE A 413 -1.38 -4.05 12.07
C ILE A 413 -2.62 -3.53 11.33
N TRP A 414 -3.71 -3.20 12.04
CA TRP A 414 -4.97 -2.77 11.43
C TRP A 414 -4.93 -1.32 10.96
N ASN A 415 -4.15 -0.47 11.62
CA ASN A 415 -3.99 0.92 11.21
C ASN A 415 -2.99 1.09 10.05
N THR A 416 -2.13 0.09 9.81
CA THR A 416 -1.24 0.03 8.63
C THR A 416 -1.94 -0.45 7.37
N MET A 417 -3.24 -0.73 7.45
CA MET A 417 -4.10 -1.12 6.33
C MET A 417 -5.04 0.01 5.92
N GLY A 418 -5.41 -0.01 4.66
CA GLY A 418 -6.44 0.89 4.15
C GLY A 418 -6.85 0.52 2.73
N PHE A 419 -7.97 1.07 2.29
CA PHE A 419 -8.52 0.73 0.99
C PHE A 419 -9.28 1.89 0.35
N ARG A 420 -9.53 1.74 -0.95
CA ARG A 420 -10.43 2.60 -1.73
C ARG A 420 -11.28 1.76 -2.66
N SER A 421 -12.52 2.18 -2.87
CA SER A 421 -13.24 1.72 -4.06
C SER A 421 -12.62 2.34 -5.31
N PHE A 422 -12.78 1.69 -6.46
CA PHE A 422 -12.41 2.27 -7.74
C PHE A 422 -13.39 1.86 -8.85
N GLU A 423 -13.54 2.73 -9.85
CA GLU A 423 -14.42 2.51 -10.99
C GLU A 423 -13.58 2.55 -12.27
N PRO A 424 -13.27 1.38 -12.88
CA PRO A 424 -12.50 1.34 -14.11
C PRO A 424 -13.35 1.77 -15.30
N THR A 425 -12.84 2.73 -16.08
CA THR A 425 -13.44 3.18 -17.31
C THR A 425 -12.45 3.07 -18.47
N PRO A 426 -12.84 2.50 -19.63
CA PRO A 426 -11.94 2.48 -20.78
C PRO A 426 -11.51 3.90 -21.18
N SER A 427 -10.23 4.10 -21.43
CA SER A 427 -9.66 5.39 -21.80
C SER A 427 -8.46 5.21 -22.74
N GLY A 428 -8.55 5.78 -23.92
CA GLY A 428 -7.47 5.74 -24.92
C GLY A 428 -7.19 4.34 -25.51
N GLY A 429 -6.71 3.43 -24.87
CA GLY A 429 -6.43 2.01 -25.14
C GLY A 429 -6.20 1.26 -23.86
N GLY A 430 -6.14 2.01 -22.75
CA GLY A 430 -6.02 1.51 -21.39
C GLY A 430 -7.24 1.82 -20.54
N TRP A 431 -7.03 2.13 -19.27
CA TRP A 431 -8.08 2.31 -18.27
C TRP A 431 -7.81 3.53 -17.37
N SER A 432 -8.89 4.27 -17.02
CA SER A 432 -8.92 5.20 -15.90
C SER A 432 -9.54 4.51 -14.70
N MET A 433 -8.92 4.56 -13.53
CA MET A 433 -9.33 3.79 -12.35
C MET A 433 -10.16 4.57 -11.33
N ASN A 434 -10.54 5.80 -11.57
CA ASN A 434 -11.44 6.67 -10.80
C ASN A 434 -11.64 6.25 -9.32
N PRO A 435 -10.69 6.53 -8.41
CA PRO A 435 -10.75 6.06 -7.04
C PRO A 435 -11.81 6.81 -6.23
N GLY A 436 -12.55 6.08 -5.39
CA GLY A 436 -13.44 6.61 -4.37
C GLY A 436 -12.69 7.17 -3.14
N PRO A 437 -13.39 7.52 -2.06
CA PRO A 437 -12.76 7.97 -0.82
C PRO A 437 -11.84 6.91 -0.21
N TYR A 438 -10.74 7.34 0.42
CA TYR A 438 -9.90 6.50 1.24
C TYR A 438 -10.62 6.12 2.54
N GLN A 439 -10.44 4.88 2.96
CA GLN A 439 -10.89 4.36 4.24
C GLN A 439 -9.74 3.57 4.88
N GLN A 440 -9.54 3.77 6.18
CA GLN A 440 -8.54 3.06 6.97
C GLN A 440 -9.08 1.70 7.43
N GLY A 441 -8.19 0.76 7.63
CA GLY A 441 -8.50 -0.58 8.13
C GLY A 441 -8.72 -1.61 7.02
N PRO A 442 -9.13 -2.82 7.40
CA PRO A 442 -9.32 -3.94 6.49
C PRO A 442 -10.51 -3.76 5.55
N VAL A 443 -10.32 -4.04 4.25
CA VAL A 443 -11.39 -3.96 3.24
C VAL A 443 -12.53 -4.93 3.46
N ILE A 444 -12.27 -6.05 4.15
CA ILE A 444 -13.23 -7.12 4.39
C ILE A 444 -14.46 -6.61 5.20
N SER A 445 -14.27 -5.58 6.02
CA SER A 445 -15.36 -4.89 6.75
C SER A 445 -16.38 -4.20 5.84
N GLN A 446 -16.10 -4.05 4.54
CA GLN A 446 -17.07 -3.55 3.56
C GLN A 446 -18.13 -4.60 3.18
N TRP A 447 -17.92 -5.85 3.54
CA TRP A 447 -18.89 -6.90 3.34
C TRP A 447 -19.68 -7.23 4.62
N VAL A 448 -19.00 -7.48 5.74
CA VAL A 448 -19.59 -7.60 7.07
C VAL A 448 -18.78 -6.72 8.02
N ALA A 449 -19.44 -5.80 8.70
CA ALA A 449 -18.79 -4.92 9.68
C ALA A 449 -18.40 -5.69 10.95
N GLU A 450 -17.39 -5.21 11.67
CA GLU A 450 -16.99 -5.83 12.95
C GLU A 450 -18.08 -5.71 14.05
N ASP A 451 -18.90 -4.67 13.96
CA ASP A 451 -20.03 -4.40 14.85
C ASP A 451 -21.38 -4.76 14.20
N GLU A 452 -21.38 -5.78 13.32
CA GLU A 452 -22.58 -6.22 12.61
C GLU A 452 -23.68 -6.68 13.60
N THR A 453 -24.89 -6.27 13.31
CA THR A 453 -26.07 -6.56 14.16
C THR A 453 -27.14 -7.37 13.43
N ASP A 454 -26.95 -7.67 12.16
CA ASP A 454 -27.83 -8.56 11.42
C ASP A 454 -27.68 -10.00 11.94
N PRO A 455 -28.75 -10.65 12.44
CA PRO A 455 -28.66 -12.03 12.91
C PRO A 455 -28.32 -13.05 11.80
N MET A 456 -28.26 -12.61 10.55
CA MET A 456 -27.89 -13.41 9.38
C MET A 456 -26.45 -13.15 8.90
N ALA A 457 -25.67 -12.42 9.67
CA ALA A 457 -24.26 -12.15 9.36
C ALA A 457 -23.42 -12.16 10.63
N ASP A 458 -22.14 -12.54 10.51
CA ASP A 458 -21.19 -12.58 11.62
C ASP A 458 -19.77 -12.25 11.14
N HIS A 459 -18.94 -11.70 12.04
CA HIS A 459 -17.57 -11.32 11.77
C HIS A 459 -16.67 -11.61 12.98
N ASP A 460 -15.81 -12.59 12.83
CA ASP A 460 -14.87 -13.01 13.85
C ASP A 460 -13.44 -12.62 13.52
N VAL A 461 -12.76 -12.05 14.52
CA VAL A 461 -11.31 -11.82 14.51
C VAL A 461 -10.65 -12.95 15.28
N ILE A 462 -9.86 -13.73 14.59
CA ILE A 462 -9.25 -14.94 15.12
C ILE A 462 -7.76 -14.69 15.32
N VAL A 463 -7.29 -15.00 16.52
CA VAL A 463 -5.88 -14.92 16.87
C VAL A 463 -5.32 -16.33 16.94
N VAL A 464 -4.29 -16.58 16.15
CA VAL A 464 -3.61 -17.88 16.05
C VAL A 464 -2.31 -17.84 16.83
N PRO A 465 -1.98 -18.87 17.65
CA PRO A 465 -0.70 -18.94 18.33
C PRO A 465 0.49 -18.93 17.36
N SER A 466 1.55 -18.25 17.76
CA SER A 466 2.79 -18.19 16.98
C SER A 466 3.43 -19.57 16.79
N GLU A 467 3.87 -19.81 15.58
CA GLU A 467 4.70 -20.95 15.20
C GLU A 467 6.20 -20.67 15.36
N THR A 468 6.58 -19.41 15.20
CA THR A 468 7.97 -18.99 15.30
C THR A 468 8.28 -18.65 16.75
N PRO A 469 9.32 -19.23 17.38
CA PRO A 469 9.74 -18.85 18.71
C PRO A 469 10.37 -17.45 18.70
N GLY A 470 9.55 -16.44 18.50
CA GLY A 470 9.91 -15.03 18.63
C GLY A 470 9.96 -14.66 20.11
N ALA A 471 10.92 -15.18 20.83
CA ALA A 471 11.08 -14.94 22.28
C ALA A 471 11.25 -13.46 22.64
N ASP A 472 11.47 -12.61 21.65
CA ASP A 472 11.85 -11.21 21.83
C ASP A 472 10.80 -10.21 21.29
N TYR A 473 9.59 -10.66 20.94
CA TYR A 473 8.55 -9.74 20.48
C TYR A 473 8.06 -8.87 21.64
N PRO A 474 8.06 -7.55 21.53
CA PRO A 474 7.53 -6.67 22.57
C PRO A 474 6.07 -7.00 22.89
N GLY A 475 5.76 -7.30 24.15
CA GLY A 475 4.40 -7.40 24.65
C GLY A 475 3.68 -8.75 24.49
N ASN A 476 4.33 -9.84 24.13
CA ASN A 476 3.68 -11.15 23.89
C ASN A 476 2.54 -11.07 22.84
N MET A 477 2.75 -10.34 21.76
CA MET A 477 1.78 -10.23 20.69
C MET A 477 1.49 -11.61 20.10
N PRO A 478 0.23 -11.98 19.93
CA PRO A 478 -0.13 -13.16 19.16
C PRO A 478 0.33 -12.98 17.73
N GLN A 479 0.92 -14.00 17.16
CA GLN A 479 1.62 -13.90 15.88
C GLN A 479 0.83 -14.57 14.76
N GLY A 480 -0.40 -14.21 14.58
CA GLY A 480 -1.21 -14.64 13.48
C GLY A 480 -2.63 -14.19 13.64
N HIS A 481 -3.15 -13.51 12.65
CA HIS A 481 -4.51 -13.03 12.63
C HIS A 481 -5.22 -13.55 11.39
N LEU A 482 -6.41 -14.09 11.63
CA LEU A 482 -7.36 -14.47 10.59
C LEU A 482 -8.65 -13.69 10.82
N ARG A 483 -9.43 -13.51 9.78
CA ARG A 483 -10.81 -13.01 9.90
C ARG A 483 -11.75 -13.94 9.15
N LEU A 484 -12.77 -14.38 9.85
CA LEU A 484 -13.85 -15.21 9.32
C LEU A 484 -15.12 -14.38 9.28
N LEU A 485 -15.71 -14.28 8.11
CA LEU A 485 -16.98 -13.61 7.91
C LEU A 485 -17.99 -14.58 7.32
N VAL A 486 -19.25 -14.42 7.68
CA VAL A 486 -20.34 -15.20 7.11
C VAL A 486 -21.55 -14.32 6.86
N LYS A 487 -22.22 -14.54 5.73
CA LYS A 487 -23.59 -14.08 5.47
C LYS A 487 -24.47 -15.24 5.11
N VAL A 488 -25.63 -15.28 5.72
CA VAL A 488 -26.63 -16.31 5.47
C VAL A 488 -27.83 -15.69 4.76
N SER A 489 -28.32 -16.36 3.73
CA SER A 489 -29.52 -15.95 3.02
C SER A 489 -30.50 -17.12 2.91
N GLN A 490 -31.78 -16.87 3.07
CA GLN A 490 -32.81 -17.87 2.81
C GLN A 490 -33.11 -17.92 1.32
N THR A 491 -32.76 -19.02 0.64
CA THR A 491 -32.99 -19.21 -0.79
C THR A 491 -34.39 -19.70 -1.09
N GLU A 492 -34.92 -20.59 -0.25
CA GLU A 492 -36.29 -21.13 -0.27
C GLU A 492 -36.80 -21.31 1.16
N PRO A 493 -38.10 -21.47 1.38
CA PRO A 493 -38.60 -21.76 2.73
C PRO A 493 -37.95 -23.01 3.34
N GLY A 494 -37.18 -22.81 4.43
CA GLY A 494 -36.44 -23.86 5.12
C GLY A 494 -35.09 -24.22 4.49
N ARG A 495 -34.63 -23.47 3.48
CA ARG A 495 -33.32 -23.66 2.83
C ARG A 495 -32.47 -22.41 2.99
N TYR A 496 -31.24 -22.54 3.42
CA TYR A 496 -30.34 -21.46 3.75
C TYR A 496 -29.00 -21.65 3.06
N ARG A 497 -28.48 -20.55 2.51
CA ARG A 497 -27.16 -20.47 1.90
C ARG A 497 -26.23 -19.70 2.80
N TYR A 498 -25.15 -20.32 3.19
CA TYR A 498 -24.08 -19.76 4.00
C TYR A 498 -22.91 -19.40 3.09
N ASN A 499 -22.57 -18.12 3.02
CA ASN A 499 -21.39 -17.64 2.33
C ASN A 499 -20.35 -17.26 3.37
N TYR A 500 -19.28 -18.02 3.46
CA TYR A 500 -18.14 -17.72 4.31
C TYR A 500 -17.05 -17.07 3.48
N ALA A 501 -16.34 -16.09 4.07
CA ALA A 501 -15.10 -15.55 3.58
C ALA A 501 -14.06 -15.65 4.69
N LEU A 502 -12.95 -16.31 4.41
CA LEU A 502 -11.84 -16.46 5.34
C LEU A 502 -10.63 -15.76 4.77
N GLN A 503 -10.09 -14.79 5.51
CA GLN A 503 -8.87 -14.09 5.17
C GLN A 503 -7.78 -14.41 6.17
N ASN A 504 -6.63 -14.87 5.67
CA ASN A 504 -5.40 -14.95 6.43
C ASN A 504 -4.67 -13.61 6.31
N TYR A 505 -4.39 -12.93 7.41
CA TYR A 505 -3.61 -11.67 7.39
C TYR A 505 -2.12 -11.94 7.52
N ASP A 506 -1.67 -12.38 8.66
CA ASP A 506 -0.25 -12.51 9.00
C ASP A 506 0.09 -13.85 9.67
N PHE A 507 -0.78 -14.84 9.58
CA PHE A 507 -0.42 -16.19 9.96
C PHE A 507 0.57 -16.75 8.94
N ASP A 508 1.81 -16.97 9.38
CA ASP A 508 2.96 -17.32 8.51
C ASP A 508 2.79 -18.63 7.77
N ARG A 509 2.09 -19.58 8.40
CA ARG A 509 1.71 -20.80 7.73
C ARG A 509 0.46 -20.58 6.90
N ALA A 510 0.35 -21.35 5.87
CA ALA A 510 -0.87 -21.40 5.09
C ALA A 510 -1.90 -22.31 5.77
N MET A 511 -3.18 -21.98 5.65
CA MET A 511 -4.25 -22.85 6.09
C MET A 511 -4.54 -23.91 5.04
N GLU A 512 -4.81 -25.14 5.53
CA GLU A 512 -4.97 -26.32 4.69
C GLU A 512 -6.41 -26.86 4.65
N GLY A 513 -7.31 -26.43 5.57
CA GLY A 513 -8.67 -26.92 5.59
C GLY A 513 -9.67 -25.99 6.28
N PHE A 514 -10.94 -26.12 5.87
CA PHE A 514 -12.09 -25.45 6.45
C PHE A 514 -13.25 -26.43 6.55
N ARG A 515 -13.72 -26.70 7.79
CA ARG A 515 -14.78 -27.66 8.06
C ARG A 515 -15.99 -26.97 8.69
N ILE A 516 -17.17 -27.26 8.15
CA ILE A 516 -18.47 -26.79 8.66
C ILE A 516 -19.22 -27.97 9.20
N ASP A 517 -19.49 -27.97 10.52
CA ASP A 517 -20.26 -29.06 11.17
C ASP A 517 -21.74 -28.98 10.77
N LEU A 518 -22.37 -30.16 10.57
CA LEU A 518 -23.75 -30.28 10.18
C LEU A 518 -24.52 -31.06 11.26
N PRO A 519 -25.73 -30.62 11.67
CA PRO A 519 -26.63 -31.42 12.50
C PRO A 519 -27.04 -32.71 11.80
N GLU A 520 -27.28 -33.78 12.58
CA GLU A 520 -27.73 -35.08 12.05
C GLU A 520 -29.04 -34.95 11.25
N GLY A 521 -29.02 -35.37 10.00
CA GLY A 521 -30.17 -35.34 9.11
C GLY A 521 -30.25 -34.11 8.22
N THR A 522 -29.25 -33.19 8.28
CA THR A 522 -29.16 -32.08 7.37
C THR A 522 -28.92 -32.56 5.93
N THR A 523 -29.61 -31.94 4.97
CA THR A 523 -29.38 -32.16 3.54
C THR A 523 -28.55 -31.02 2.96
N VAL A 524 -27.42 -31.36 2.37
CA VAL A 524 -26.62 -30.41 1.58
C VAL A 524 -27.14 -30.42 0.16
N HIS A 525 -27.53 -29.24 -0.35
CA HIS A 525 -28.11 -29.07 -1.68
C HIS A 525 -27.09 -28.56 -2.70
N ASP A 526 -26.17 -27.70 -2.27
CA ASP A 526 -25.14 -27.09 -3.10
C ASP A 526 -23.89 -26.75 -2.28
N THR A 527 -22.75 -26.74 -2.93
CA THR A 527 -21.47 -26.33 -2.35
C THR A 527 -20.65 -25.56 -3.37
N PHE A 528 -19.85 -24.60 -2.91
CA PHE A 528 -18.97 -23.84 -3.78
C PHE A 528 -17.68 -23.48 -3.02
N PHE A 529 -16.57 -23.52 -3.74
CA PHE A 529 -15.29 -22.96 -3.35
C PHE A 529 -14.89 -21.85 -4.33
N GLY A 530 -14.16 -20.85 -3.88
CA GLY A 530 -13.59 -19.83 -4.74
C GLY A 530 -12.40 -19.17 -4.09
N ASP A 531 -11.32 -19.12 -4.82
CA ASP A 531 -10.06 -18.45 -4.48
C ASP A 531 -9.82 -17.18 -5.32
N ILE A 532 -8.55 -16.85 -5.58
CA ILE A 532 -8.12 -15.62 -6.26
C ILE A 532 -8.20 -15.79 -7.79
N ASP A 533 -7.93 -16.99 -8.28
CA ASP A 533 -7.84 -17.24 -9.72
C ASP A 533 -9.10 -17.93 -10.29
N ASN A 534 -9.03 -18.46 -11.49
CA ASN A 534 -10.09 -19.21 -12.12
C ASN A 534 -9.59 -20.58 -12.60
N ASP A 535 -8.53 -21.10 -12.00
CA ASP A 535 -7.95 -22.39 -12.31
C ASP A 535 -8.60 -23.50 -11.47
N ALA A 536 -9.61 -24.13 -12.02
CA ALA A 536 -10.31 -25.21 -11.33
C ALA A 536 -9.47 -26.47 -11.08
N ASP A 537 -8.25 -26.54 -11.63
CA ASP A 537 -7.37 -27.70 -11.40
C ASP A 537 -6.66 -27.62 -10.05
N ASN A 538 -6.63 -26.44 -9.41
CA ASN A 538 -6.08 -26.23 -8.08
C ASN A 538 -7.13 -25.83 -7.03
N ASP A 539 -8.43 -25.87 -7.35
CA ASP A 539 -9.50 -25.62 -6.37
C ASP A 539 -9.43 -26.60 -5.19
N TRP A 540 -9.82 -26.15 -4.00
CA TRP A 540 -9.94 -27.01 -2.84
C TRP A 540 -10.98 -28.10 -3.07
N THR A 541 -10.67 -29.31 -2.64
CA THR A 541 -11.61 -30.44 -2.72
C THR A 541 -12.72 -30.27 -1.72
N ILE A 542 -13.94 -30.67 -2.08
CA ILE A 542 -15.12 -30.56 -1.23
C ILE A 542 -15.64 -31.98 -0.91
N GLU A 543 -15.62 -32.34 0.37
CA GLU A 543 -16.20 -33.59 0.85
C GLU A 543 -17.47 -33.30 1.65
N VAL A 544 -18.59 -33.89 1.24
CA VAL A 544 -19.87 -33.82 1.94
C VAL A 544 -20.09 -35.09 2.73
N ASN A 545 -20.02 -34.99 4.06
CA ASN A 545 -20.25 -36.08 4.99
C ASN A 545 -21.60 -35.92 5.69
N ALA A 546 -22.02 -36.93 6.47
CA ALA A 546 -23.32 -36.90 7.16
C ALA A 546 -23.37 -35.87 8.30
N ASP A 547 -22.23 -35.48 8.85
CA ASP A 547 -22.05 -34.65 10.03
C ASP A 547 -21.20 -33.37 9.74
N HIS A 548 -20.65 -33.22 8.55
CA HIS A 548 -19.87 -32.02 8.16
C HIS A 548 -19.68 -31.89 6.65
N VAL A 549 -19.33 -30.68 6.21
CA VAL A 549 -18.71 -30.39 4.91
C VAL A 549 -17.27 -29.97 5.16
N LEU A 550 -16.34 -30.65 4.49
CA LEU A 550 -14.90 -30.36 4.55
C LEU A 550 -14.43 -29.80 3.21
N PHE A 551 -13.73 -28.67 3.28
CA PHE A 551 -12.95 -28.10 2.20
C PHE A 551 -11.47 -28.36 2.53
N GLU A 552 -10.72 -28.99 1.63
CA GLU A 552 -9.33 -29.40 1.85
C GLU A 552 -8.45 -28.88 0.71
N ALA A 553 -7.36 -28.20 1.08
CA ALA A 553 -6.44 -27.58 0.15
C ALA A 553 -5.57 -28.59 -0.60
N PRO A 554 -5.35 -28.45 -1.90
CA PRO A 554 -4.24 -29.10 -2.55
C PRO A 554 -2.91 -28.44 -2.09
N ALA A 555 -1.81 -29.17 -2.23
CA ALA A 555 -0.51 -28.72 -1.72
C ALA A 555 0.02 -27.42 -2.36
N ASP A 556 -0.48 -27.05 -3.52
CA ASP A 556 -0.07 -25.89 -4.30
C ASP A 556 -1.04 -24.69 -4.21
N ASN A 557 -2.17 -24.82 -3.50
CA ASN A 557 -3.12 -23.72 -3.29
C ASN A 557 -3.66 -23.66 -1.83
N PRO A 558 -2.80 -23.62 -0.80
CA PRO A 558 -3.28 -23.34 0.56
C PRO A 558 -3.63 -21.86 0.72
N LEU A 559 -4.42 -21.49 1.73
CA LEU A 559 -4.74 -20.09 2.04
C LEU A 559 -3.53 -19.42 2.69
N THR A 560 -2.72 -18.74 1.90
CA THR A 560 -1.50 -18.04 2.33
C THR A 560 -1.80 -16.68 2.96
N TRP A 561 -0.79 -16.04 3.52
CA TRP A 561 -0.96 -14.74 4.17
C TRP A 561 -1.45 -13.64 3.21
N PHE A 562 -2.26 -12.78 3.73
CA PHE A 562 -2.96 -11.68 3.06
C PHE A 562 -3.76 -12.11 1.82
N THR A 563 -4.31 -13.34 1.84
CA THR A 563 -5.24 -13.85 0.84
C THR A 563 -6.59 -14.16 1.44
N LEU A 564 -7.64 -14.19 0.61
CA LEU A 564 -9.02 -14.43 1.00
C LEU A 564 -9.63 -15.49 0.09
N PHE A 565 -10.22 -16.54 0.70
CA PHE A 565 -10.98 -17.56 -0.01
C PHE A 565 -12.44 -17.58 0.44
N ASN A 566 -13.31 -18.09 -0.42
CA ASN A 566 -14.75 -18.20 -0.20
C ASN A 566 -15.20 -19.66 -0.13
N PHE A 567 -16.05 -19.96 0.85
CA PHE A 567 -16.65 -21.28 1.06
C PHE A 567 -18.16 -21.11 1.15
N GLU A 568 -18.92 -21.91 0.41
CA GLU A 568 -20.37 -21.80 0.40
C GLU A 568 -21.02 -23.18 0.54
N ILE A 569 -22.05 -23.24 1.36
CA ILE A 569 -22.94 -24.38 1.45
C ILE A 569 -24.40 -23.92 1.38
N GLU A 570 -25.26 -24.71 0.73
CA GLU A 570 -26.72 -24.55 0.78
C GLU A 570 -27.35 -25.78 1.45
N VAL A 571 -28.03 -25.54 2.57
CA VAL A 571 -28.56 -26.62 3.41
C VAL A 571 -29.99 -26.32 3.89
N ASP A 572 -30.71 -27.36 4.36
CA ASP A 572 -32.04 -27.25 4.96
C ASP A 572 -32.01 -27.00 6.48
N ALA A 573 -30.96 -26.39 6.97
CA ALA A 573 -30.74 -26.08 8.38
C ALA A 573 -30.58 -24.56 8.58
N ALA A 574 -31.26 -24.00 9.59
CA ALA A 574 -31.28 -22.57 9.87
C ALA A 574 -29.98 -22.10 10.58
N PRO A 575 -29.62 -20.81 10.48
CA PRO A 575 -28.41 -20.28 11.13
C PRO A 575 -28.58 -20.18 12.65
N VAL A 576 -27.52 -20.57 13.36
CA VAL A 576 -27.35 -20.37 14.80
C VAL A 576 -25.86 -20.22 15.08
N ASP A 577 -25.50 -19.76 16.28
CA ASP A 577 -24.11 -19.90 16.76
C ASP A 577 -23.73 -21.38 16.76
N SER A 578 -22.72 -21.69 15.97
CA SER A 578 -22.21 -23.04 15.75
C SER A 578 -20.69 -22.98 15.71
N GLN A 579 -20.04 -24.11 15.49
CA GLN A 579 -18.60 -24.15 15.37
C GLN A 579 -18.19 -24.56 13.96
N VAL A 580 -17.16 -23.87 13.45
CA VAL A 580 -16.39 -24.30 12.31
C VAL A 580 -14.98 -24.65 12.76
N THR A 581 -14.30 -25.51 12.02
CA THR A 581 -12.93 -25.92 12.33
C THR A 581 -12.01 -25.45 11.22
N LEU A 582 -10.94 -24.76 11.61
CA LEU A 582 -9.85 -24.35 10.74
C LEU A 582 -8.72 -25.36 10.86
N ASP A 583 -8.24 -25.90 9.75
CA ASP A 583 -7.03 -26.72 9.70
C ASP A 583 -5.83 -25.79 9.38
N LEU A 584 -4.92 -25.70 10.35
CA LEU A 584 -3.73 -24.83 10.30
C LEU A 584 -2.48 -25.59 9.85
N GLY A 585 -2.64 -26.82 9.37
CA GLY A 585 -1.57 -27.71 8.94
C GLY A 585 -1.12 -28.69 10.02
N SER A 586 -0.87 -29.92 9.63
CA SER A 586 -0.63 -31.05 10.53
C SER A 586 0.65 -30.94 11.38
N ASP A 587 1.58 -30.09 11.00
CA ASP A 587 2.84 -29.81 11.68
C ASP A 587 2.82 -28.48 12.47
N ALA A 588 1.65 -27.80 12.50
CA ALA A 588 1.44 -26.60 13.30
C ALA A 588 1.45 -26.90 14.81
N VAL A 589 1.83 -25.92 15.63
CA VAL A 589 1.74 -26.00 17.10
C VAL A 589 0.29 -26.26 17.53
N MET A 590 -0.66 -25.68 16.82
CA MET A 590 -2.08 -25.93 16.94
C MET A 590 -2.62 -26.39 15.57
N PRO A 591 -2.67 -27.69 15.28
CA PRO A 591 -3.07 -28.18 13.96
C PRO A 591 -4.50 -27.81 13.57
N GLU A 592 -5.41 -27.78 14.53
CA GLU A 592 -6.82 -27.45 14.33
C GLU A 592 -7.28 -26.39 15.34
N MET A 593 -8.15 -25.48 14.89
CA MET A 593 -8.75 -24.45 15.72
C MET A 593 -10.26 -24.39 15.49
N GLN A 594 -11.02 -24.42 16.57
CA GLN A 594 -12.49 -24.23 16.52
C GLN A 594 -12.84 -22.77 16.71
N VAL A 595 -13.70 -22.26 15.84
CA VAL A 595 -14.20 -20.88 15.86
C VAL A 595 -15.72 -20.91 15.94
N THR A 596 -16.28 -20.12 16.85
CA THR A 596 -17.73 -19.95 16.96
C THR A 596 -18.18 -18.87 15.99
N THR A 597 -19.09 -19.22 15.09
CA THR A 597 -19.70 -18.29 14.12
C THR A 597 -21.09 -18.81 13.72
N LEU A 598 -21.78 -18.15 12.79
CA LEU A 598 -23.06 -18.65 12.28
C LEU A 598 -22.86 -19.93 11.47
N GLY A 599 -23.52 -21.01 11.88
CA GLY A 599 -23.55 -22.28 11.19
C GLY A 599 -24.92 -22.95 11.17
N PRO A 600 -25.05 -24.08 10.48
CA PRO A 600 -26.32 -24.77 10.33
C PRO A 600 -26.85 -25.40 11.65
N THR A 601 -28.16 -25.28 11.93
CA THR A 601 -28.85 -26.07 12.95
C THR A 601 -30.24 -26.48 12.48
N LEU A 602 -30.73 -27.61 12.97
CA LEU A 602 -32.11 -28.03 12.69
C LEU A 602 -33.09 -27.23 13.52
N LEU A 603 -34.20 -26.79 12.92
CA LEU A 603 -35.28 -26.04 13.61
C LEU A 603 -35.79 -26.73 14.89
N THR A 604 -35.66 -28.05 15.01
CA THR A 604 -36.04 -28.80 16.22
C THR A 604 -35.10 -28.52 17.41
N GLU A 605 -33.89 -28.09 17.17
CA GLU A 605 -32.91 -27.73 18.21
C GLU A 605 -33.05 -26.27 18.64
N LEU A 606 -33.50 -25.37 17.75
CA LEU A 606 -33.78 -23.98 18.07
C LEU A 606 -34.89 -23.76 19.11
N ILE A 607 -35.80 -24.71 19.28
CA ILE A 607 -36.91 -24.60 20.24
C ILE A 607 -36.41 -24.69 21.72
N PHE A 608 -35.17 -25.08 21.92
CA PHE A 608 -34.55 -25.23 23.25
C PHE A 608 -33.29 -24.34 23.46
N GLY A 609 -32.89 -23.55 22.50
CA GLY A 609 -31.75 -22.61 22.60
C GLY A 609 -32.18 -21.23 23.08
N ASP A 610 -31.46 -20.67 24.04
CA ASP A 610 -31.76 -19.49 24.88
C ASP A 610 -31.89 -18.11 24.19
N ARG A 611 -31.97 -18.00 22.86
CA ARG A 611 -32.09 -16.72 22.20
C ARG A 611 -33.49 -16.09 22.13
N PHE A 612 -34.52 -16.78 22.61
CA PHE A 612 -35.89 -16.25 22.68
C PHE A 612 -36.42 -16.15 24.13
N GLU A 613 -35.70 -15.48 25.01
CA GLU A 613 -36.38 -14.88 26.17
C GLU A 613 -37.06 -13.59 25.70
N PRO A 614 -38.42 -13.53 25.74
CA PRO A 614 -39.11 -12.27 25.52
C PRO A 614 -38.71 -11.30 26.63
N ALA A 615 -38.37 -10.08 26.25
CA ALA A 615 -38.07 -9.02 27.19
C ALA A 615 -39.17 -8.96 28.28
N PRO A 616 -38.82 -8.84 29.57
CA PRO A 616 -39.80 -8.75 30.63
C PRO A 616 -40.70 -7.54 30.38
N THR A 617 -41.99 -7.80 30.27
CA THR A 617 -43.01 -6.74 30.24
C THR A 617 -43.18 -6.21 31.66
N ASP A 618 -42.66 -5.01 31.93
CA ASP A 618 -43.08 -4.13 33.00
C ASP A 618 -43.82 -2.89 32.47
#